data_1b232284d40f94e032e90b641a0ac247
#
_entry.id   1b232284d40f94e032e90b641a0ac247
#
_cell.length_a   1.000
_cell.length_b   1.000
_cell.length_c   1.000
_cell.angle_alpha   90.00
_cell.angle_beta   90.00
_cell.angle_gamma   90.00
#
_symmetry.space_group_name_H-M   'P 1'
#
loop_
_entity.id
_entity.type
_entity.pdbx_description
1 polymer ?
#
loop_
_entity_poly.entity_id
_entity_poly.type
_entity_poly.pdbx_seq_one_letter_code
_entity_poly.pdbx_strand_id
1 'polypeptide(L)'
;MEKIINQEFGGERPLYCRHDLYLENVKIHAGESALKETGNITAVHCQFEGKYPFWECDGFVIKDSLLTVGARSGLWYSRNCEIYDTIIDAPKTFRRMDGIKLKNVQIPGGTETFWDCRNIVVEDSVIDRADYVFMHCENVKLTNVKLNGNYSFQYAKNVEIRNCVLNSKDSFWEAENVTVIDSVINGCLLYTSPSPRDRSL
;
A
#
# COMPACT_ATOMS: atom_id res chain seq x y z
N MET A 1 2.34 -6.24 -26.02
CA MET A 1 2.41 -6.78 -24.67
C MET A 1 2.68 -8.26 -24.76
N GLU A 2 3.82 -8.70 -24.23
CA GLU A 2 4.19 -10.12 -24.18
C GLU A 2 3.37 -10.85 -23.14
N LYS A 3 2.92 -12.07 -23.44
CA LYS A 3 2.12 -12.88 -22.53
C LYS A 3 2.92 -14.01 -21.94
N ILE A 4 2.90 -14.14 -20.62
CA ILE A 4 3.48 -15.23 -19.84
C ILE A 4 2.33 -15.88 -19.05
N ILE A 5 1.97 -17.11 -19.39
CA ILE A 5 0.78 -17.77 -18.85
C ILE A 5 1.14 -19.15 -18.31
N ASN A 6 0.62 -19.49 -17.11
CA ASN A 6 0.83 -20.78 -16.46
C ASN A 6 2.33 -21.13 -16.28
N GLN A 7 3.13 -20.18 -15.82
CA GLN A 7 4.56 -20.38 -15.63
C GLN A 7 4.98 -20.11 -14.20
N GLU A 8 6.11 -20.70 -13.82
CA GLU A 8 6.72 -20.47 -12.53
C GLU A 8 8.15 -19.98 -12.70
N PHE A 9 8.54 -19.04 -11.85
CA PHE A 9 9.88 -18.47 -11.83
C PHE A 9 10.44 -18.51 -10.41
N GLY A 10 11.74 -18.61 -10.28
CA GLY A 10 12.43 -18.56 -9.00
C GLY A 10 13.79 -17.90 -9.13
N GLY A 11 14.44 -17.69 -7.99
CA GLY A 11 15.76 -17.10 -7.93
C GLY A 11 15.76 -15.59 -7.97
N GLU A 12 16.85 -15.02 -8.44
CA GLU A 12 17.07 -13.57 -8.46
C GLU A 12 16.71 -12.98 -9.83
N ARG A 13 15.85 -11.98 -9.84
CA ARG A 13 15.53 -11.12 -11.01
C ARG A 13 15.08 -11.84 -12.28
N PRO A 14 14.20 -12.85 -12.23
CA PRO A 14 13.83 -13.62 -13.43
C PRO A 14 13.19 -12.80 -14.55
N LEU A 15 12.50 -11.70 -14.23
CA LEU A 15 11.82 -10.81 -15.18
C LEU A 15 12.34 -9.37 -15.11
N TYR A 16 13.57 -9.18 -14.68
CA TYR A 16 14.21 -7.89 -14.48
C TYR A 16 14.21 -7.02 -15.75
N CYS A 17 13.92 -5.73 -15.58
CA CYS A 17 13.99 -4.70 -16.63
C CYS A 17 13.15 -5.02 -17.88
N ARG A 18 12.09 -5.81 -17.74
CA ARG A 18 11.17 -6.12 -18.84
C ARG A 18 9.97 -5.18 -18.82
N HIS A 19 9.44 -4.89 -20.00
CA HIS A 19 8.32 -3.99 -20.19
C HIS A 19 7.21 -4.64 -21.01
N ASP A 20 6.00 -4.09 -20.90
CA ASP A 20 4.84 -4.54 -21.66
C ASP A 20 4.52 -6.02 -21.46
N LEU A 21 4.46 -6.47 -20.19
CA LEU A 21 4.16 -7.85 -19.82
C LEU A 21 2.70 -8.04 -19.36
N TYR A 22 2.08 -9.10 -19.82
CA TYR A 22 0.86 -9.66 -19.26
C TYR A 22 1.16 -11.01 -18.64
N LEU A 23 1.03 -11.08 -17.31
CA LEU A 23 1.27 -12.28 -16.50
C LEU A 23 -0.09 -12.86 -16.09
N GLU A 24 -0.36 -14.12 -16.37
CA GLU A 24 -1.57 -14.79 -15.93
C GLU A 24 -1.27 -16.16 -15.35
N ASN A 25 -1.78 -16.42 -14.14
CA ASN A 25 -1.52 -17.64 -13.40
C ASN A 25 0.00 -17.94 -13.28
N VAL A 26 0.75 -16.88 -12.90
CA VAL A 26 2.21 -16.98 -12.74
C VAL A 26 2.55 -17.04 -11.28
N LYS A 27 3.45 -17.97 -10.92
CA LYS A 27 4.01 -18.07 -9.58
C LYS A 27 5.47 -17.63 -9.57
N ILE A 28 5.77 -16.64 -8.74
CA ILE A 28 7.13 -16.20 -8.45
C ILE A 28 7.52 -16.77 -7.09
N HIS A 29 8.35 -17.80 -7.09
CA HIS A 29 8.85 -18.45 -5.88
C HIS A 29 9.76 -17.54 -5.06
N ALA A 30 10.16 -18.04 -3.89
CA ALA A 30 11.09 -17.33 -3.01
C ALA A 30 12.39 -16.99 -3.76
N GLY A 31 12.76 -15.72 -3.68
CA GLY A 31 13.89 -15.13 -4.37
C GLY A 31 13.92 -13.63 -4.14
N GLU A 32 14.47 -12.88 -5.08
CA GLU A 32 14.62 -11.43 -4.91
C GLU A 32 14.42 -10.66 -6.21
N SER A 33 13.71 -9.51 -6.10
CA SER A 33 13.63 -8.48 -7.15
C SER A 33 13.10 -8.98 -8.49
N ALA A 34 12.08 -9.84 -8.48
CA ALA A 34 11.61 -10.58 -9.66
C ALA A 34 11.24 -9.67 -10.84
N LEU A 35 10.52 -8.57 -10.59
CA LEU A 35 10.06 -7.60 -11.58
C LEU A 35 10.72 -6.22 -11.36
N LYS A 36 11.91 -6.18 -10.79
CA LYS A 36 12.60 -4.90 -10.56
C LYS A 36 12.82 -4.14 -11.87
N GLU A 37 12.63 -2.80 -11.83
CA GLU A 37 12.82 -1.88 -12.97
C GLU A 37 11.97 -2.22 -14.20
N THR A 38 10.78 -2.79 -13.98
CA THR A 38 9.82 -3.10 -15.05
C THR A 38 8.85 -1.94 -15.27
N GLY A 39 8.13 -1.97 -16.42
CA GLY A 39 7.09 -1.00 -16.71
C GLY A 39 5.95 -1.59 -17.55
N ASN A 40 4.75 -1.03 -17.40
CA ASN A 40 3.55 -1.46 -18.09
C ASN A 40 3.27 -2.97 -17.90
N ILE A 41 3.11 -3.38 -16.64
CA ILE A 41 2.88 -4.78 -16.25
C ILE A 41 1.42 -4.98 -15.87
N THR A 42 0.80 -6.06 -16.35
CA THR A 42 -0.47 -6.54 -15.83
C THR A 42 -0.28 -7.96 -15.29
N ALA A 43 -0.57 -8.17 -14.00
CA ALA A 43 -0.49 -9.48 -13.34
C ALA A 43 -1.87 -9.89 -12.83
N VAL A 44 -2.39 -11.03 -13.29
CA VAL A 44 -3.70 -11.55 -12.94
C VAL A 44 -3.57 -12.99 -12.45
N HIS A 45 -4.24 -13.33 -11.34
CA HIS A 45 -4.17 -14.63 -10.70
C HIS A 45 -2.72 -15.10 -10.39
N CYS A 46 -1.87 -14.15 -9.97
CA CYS A 46 -0.45 -14.41 -9.71
C CYS A 46 -0.15 -14.55 -8.22
N GLN A 47 0.94 -15.24 -7.91
CA GLN A 47 1.45 -15.38 -6.55
C GLN A 47 2.91 -14.94 -6.47
N PHE A 48 3.22 -14.05 -5.52
CA PHE A 48 4.56 -13.50 -5.30
C PHE A 48 5.07 -13.91 -3.91
N GLU A 49 6.16 -14.68 -3.85
CA GLU A 49 6.75 -15.20 -2.61
C GLU A 49 8.12 -14.58 -2.28
N GLY A 50 8.81 -13.99 -3.26
CA GLY A 50 10.13 -13.41 -3.12
C GLY A 50 10.14 -11.96 -2.65
N LYS A 51 11.25 -11.48 -2.07
CA LYS A 51 11.44 -10.10 -1.62
C LYS A 51 11.47 -9.11 -2.80
N TYR A 52 11.02 -7.88 -2.55
CA TYR A 52 11.12 -6.76 -3.49
C TYR A 52 10.56 -7.04 -4.90
N PRO A 53 9.39 -7.71 -5.04
CA PRO A 53 8.92 -8.16 -6.35
C PRO A 53 8.75 -7.03 -7.37
N PHE A 54 8.32 -5.83 -6.97
CA PHE A 54 8.07 -4.66 -7.82
C PHE A 54 8.89 -3.46 -7.35
N TRP A 55 10.19 -3.55 -7.35
CA TRP A 55 11.09 -2.49 -6.93
C TRP A 55 11.42 -1.57 -8.10
N GLU A 56 11.24 -0.25 -7.95
CA GLU A 56 11.50 0.75 -9.01
C GLU A 56 10.71 0.50 -10.31
N CYS A 57 9.43 0.11 -10.19
CA CYS A 57 8.57 -0.13 -11.34
C CYS A 57 7.73 1.10 -11.69
N ASP A 58 7.32 1.21 -12.97
CA ASP A 58 6.45 2.28 -13.44
C ASP A 58 5.26 1.73 -14.24
N GLY A 59 4.05 1.98 -13.74
CA GLY A 59 2.83 1.53 -14.39
C GLY A 59 2.63 0.02 -14.29
N PHE A 60 1.95 -0.44 -13.24
CA PHE A 60 1.60 -1.86 -13.10
C PHE A 60 0.23 -2.05 -12.47
N VAL A 61 -0.44 -3.10 -12.90
CA VAL A 61 -1.76 -3.52 -12.42
C VAL A 61 -1.66 -4.94 -11.87
N ILE A 62 -2.14 -5.15 -10.65
CA ILE A 62 -2.22 -6.48 -10.01
C ILE A 62 -3.69 -6.77 -9.71
N LYS A 63 -4.20 -7.93 -10.13
CA LYS A 63 -5.58 -8.36 -9.90
C LYS A 63 -5.66 -9.80 -9.42
N ASP A 64 -6.65 -10.09 -8.58
CA ASP A 64 -6.98 -11.46 -8.13
C ASP A 64 -5.73 -12.26 -7.72
N SER A 65 -4.83 -11.63 -6.97
CA SER A 65 -3.48 -12.14 -6.75
C SER A 65 -3.11 -12.22 -5.27
N LEU A 66 -1.96 -12.81 -4.97
CA LEU A 66 -1.45 -12.93 -3.61
C LEU A 66 0.02 -12.50 -3.53
N LEU A 67 0.30 -11.51 -2.67
CA LEU A 67 1.64 -11.23 -2.19
C LEU A 67 1.79 -11.86 -0.81
N THR A 68 2.59 -12.91 -0.69
CA THR A 68 2.77 -13.63 0.58
C THR A 68 3.65 -12.84 1.55
N VAL A 69 3.76 -13.31 2.79
CA VAL A 69 4.66 -12.71 3.80
C VAL A 69 6.11 -12.59 3.32
N GLY A 70 6.55 -13.45 2.41
CA GLY A 70 7.88 -13.42 1.79
C GLY A 70 8.08 -12.24 0.82
N ALA A 71 7.02 -11.69 0.24
CA ALA A 71 7.06 -10.56 -0.69
C ALA A 71 7.28 -9.19 0.01
N ARG A 72 7.92 -9.20 1.17
CA ARG A 72 8.17 -8.01 2.00
C ARG A 72 8.88 -6.90 1.24
N SER A 73 8.60 -5.65 1.63
CA SER A 73 9.14 -4.46 0.99
C SER A 73 8.84 -4.42 -0.52
N GLY A 74 7.63 -4.86 -0.87
CA GLY A 74 7.28 -5.36 -2.20
C GLY A 74 7.35 -4.32 -3.30
N LEU A 75 6.90 -3.10 -3.03
CA LEU A 75 6.63 -2.10 -4.06
C LEU A 75 7.36 -0.78 -3.78
N TRP A 76 8.60 -0.83 -3.36
CA TRP A 76 9.37 0.37 -3.02
C TRP A 76 9.85 1.14 -4.24
N TYR A 77 9.82 2.48 -4.15
CA TYR A 77 10.29 3.43 -5.17
C TYR A 77 9.56 3.34 -6.50
N SER A 78 8.38 2.72 -6.51
CA SER A 78 7.59 2.52 -7.72
C SER A 78 6.52 3.61 -7.88
N ARG A 79 5.90 3.68 -9.06
CA ARG A 79 4.84 4.64 -9.35
C ARG A 79 3.75 4.08 -10.25
N ASN A 80 2.59 4.75 -10.24
CA ASN A 80 1.44 4.38 -11.05
C ASN A 80 0.99 2.93 -10.84
N CYS A 81 0.70 2.59 -9.58
CA CYS A 81 0.31 1.25 -9.14
C CYS A 81 -1.21 1.15 -8.97
N GLU A 82 -1.85 0.15 -9.56
CA GLU A 82 -3.24 -0.19 -9.32
C GLU A 82 -3.35 -1.66 -8.86
N ILE A 83 -4.03 -1.89 -7.73
CA ILE A 83 -4.22 -3.26 -7.20
C ILE A 83 -5.69 -3.49 -6.88
N TYR A 84 -6.23 -4.59 -7.35
CA TYR A 84 -7.62 -4.97 -7.22
C TYR A 84 -7.77 -6.40 -6.73
N ASP A 85 -8.79 -6.66 -5.90
CA ASP A 85 -9.22 -8.02 -5.52
C ASP A 85 -8.05 -8.91 -5.03
N THR A 86 -7.11 -8.34 -4.27
CA THR A 86 -5.80 -8.96 -3.99
C THR A 86 -5.52 -9.00 -2.49
N ILE A 87 -4.83 -10.04 -2.05
CA ILE A 87 -4.33 -10.16 -0.68
C ILE A 87 -2.84 -9.79 -0.65
N ILE A 88 -2.48 -8.85 0.24
CA ILE A 88 -1.10 -8.41 0.46
C ILE A 88 -0.72 -8.74 1.91
N ASP A 89 -0.22 -9.95 2.16
CA ASP A 89 0.22 -10.39 3.50
C ASP A 89 1.70 -10.02 3.79
N ALA A 90 2.25 -9.15 2.97
CA ALA A 90 3.63 -8.71 3.05
C ALA A 90 3.76 -7.44 3.92
N PRO A 91 4.62 -7.41 4.94
CA PRO A 91 4.89 -6.19 5.71
C PRO A 91 5.73 -5.20 4.91
N LYS A 92 5.65 -3.91 5.29
CA LYS A 92 6.46 -2.82 4.72
C LYS A 92 6.32 -2.69 3.20
N THR A 93 5.11 -2.93 2.67
CA THR A 93 4.90 -3.12 1.22
C THR A 93 5.12 -1.86 0.41
N PHE A 94 4.53 -0.73 0.82
CA PHE A 94 4.56 0.52 0.05
C PHE A 94 5.50 1.52 0.71
N ARG A 95 6.53 2.00 -0.01
CA ARG A 95 7.42 3.05 0.47
C ARG A 95 7.95 3.91 -0.67
N ARG A 96 7.91 5.24 -0.48
CA ARG A 96 8.38 6.25 -1.44
C ARG A 96 7.78 6.05 -2.84
N MET A 97 6.48 5.83 -2.85
CA MET A 97 5.73 5.63 -4.09
C MET A 97 4.89 6.86 -4.43
N ASP A 98 4.57 6.99 -5.71
CA ASP A 98 3.70 8.03 -6.24
C ASP A 98 2.61 7.43 -7.13
N GLY A 99 1.34 7.70 -6.80
CA GLY A 99 0.20 7.14 -7.53
C GLY A 99 -0.08 5.68 -7.14
N ILE A 100 -0.87 5.50 -6.08
CA ILE A 100 -1.30 4.18 -5.58
C ILE A 100 -2.82 4.15 -5.58
N LYS A 101 -3.40 3.17 -6.23
CA LYS A 101 -4.84 2.90 -6.20
C LYS A 101 -5.10 1.47 -5.79
N LEU A 102 -5.81 1.30 -4.67
CA LEU A 102 -6.23 0.00 -4.16
C LEU A 102 -7.74 -0.08 -4.10
N LYS A 103 -8.32 -1.20 -4.53
CA LYS A 103 -9.74 -1.47 -4.36
C LYS A 103 -10.00 -2.94 -4.08
N ASN A 104 -10.83 -3.22 -3.06
CA ASN A 104 -11.13 -4.56 -2.58
C ASN A 104 -9.86 -5.36 -2.23
N VAL A 105 -8.93 -4.71 -1.48
CA VAL A 105 -7.65 -5.29 -1.10
C VAL A 105 -7.65 -5.63 0.39
N GLN A 106 -7.09 -6.77 0.74
CA GLN A 106 -6.85 -7.15 2.13
C GLN A 106 -5.36 -7.09 2.44
N ILE A 107 -4.99 -6.36 3.49
CA ILE A 107 -3.62 -6.22 3.99
C ILE A 107 -3.55 -6.73 5.43
N PRO A 108 -3.46 -8.04 5.67
CA PRO A 108 -3.48 -8.59 7.03
C PRO A 108 -2.20 -8.29 7.83
N GLY A 109 -1.13 -7.87 7.19
CA GLY A 109 0.15 -7.52 7.79
C GLY A 109 0.63 -6.09 7.48
N GLY A 110 -0.20 -5.07 7.76
CA GLY A 110 0.02 -3.69 7.34
C GLY A 110 1.09 -2.89 8.12
N THR A 111 1.91 -3.51 8.96
CA THR A 111 2.96 -2.81 9.74
C THR A 111 3.92 -2.05 8.84
N GLU A 112 4.17 -0.77 9.18
CA GLU A 112 5.10 0.12 8.48
C GLU A 112 4.88 0.19 6.95
N THR A 113 3.63 0.12 6.52
CA THR A 113 3.28 0.26 5.10
C THR A 113 2.81 1.69 4.78
N PHE A 114 2.90 2.10 3.53
CA PHE A 114 2.63 3.47 3.05
C PHE A 114 3.50 4.52 3.76
N TRP A 115 4.82 4.37 3.72
CA TRP A 115 5.74 5.38 4.24
C TRP A 115 6.28 6.27 3.12
N ASP A 116 6.27 7.58 3.33
CA ASP A 116 6.75 8.58 2.36
C ASP A 116 6.06 8.44 0.97
N CYS A 117 4.79 8.04 0.93
CA CYS A 117 4.04 7.87 -0.32
C CYS A 117 3.12 9.05 -0.58
N ARG A 118 2.74 9.26 -1.85
CA ARG A 118 1.81 10.31 -2.25
C ARG A 118 0.81 9.86 -3.31
N ASN A 119 -0.29 10.60 -3.40
CA ASN A 119 -1.38 10.34 -4.34
C ASN A 119 -1.96 8.94 -4.15
N ILE A 120 -2.49 8.68 -2.94
CA ILE A 120 -2.97 7.38 -2.50
C ILE A 120 -4.50 7.38 -2.48
N VAL A 121 -5.10 6.40 -3.13
CA VAL A 121 -6.55 6.12 -3.08
C VAL A 121 -6.75 4.67 -2.64
N VAL A 122 -7.51 4.46 -1.55
CA VAL A 122 -7.87 3.12 -1.06
C VAL A 122 -9.37 3.04 -0.91
N GLU A 123 -10.00 2.07 -1.55
CA GLU A 123 -11.43 1.84 -1.53
C GLU A 123 -11.77 0.40 -1.12
N ASP A 124 -12.90 0.22 -0.42
CA ASP A 124 -13.50 -1.09 -0.11
C ASP A 124 -12.51 -2.11 0.47
N SER A 125 -11.60 -1.69 1.36
CA SER A 125 -10.44 -2.49 1.73
C SER A 125 -10.29 -2.64 3.26
N VAL A 126 -9.50 -3.64 3.66
CA VAL A 126 -9.16 -3.90 5.07
C VAL A 126 -7.66 -3.88 5.26
N ILE A 127 -7.20 -3.13 6.27
CA ILE A 127 -5.78 -3.04 6.65
C ILE A 127 -5.66 -3.42 8.13
N ASP A 128 -5.09 -4.57 8.41
CA ASP A 128 -4.93 -5.09 9.76
C ASP A 128 -3.46 -5.08 10.21
N ARG A 129 -3.24 -5.10 11.53
CA ARG A 129 -1.90 -5.01 12.14
C ARG A 129 -1.09 -3.85 11.56
N ALA A 130 -1.74 -2.70 11.42
CA ALA A 130 -1.28 -1.55 10.64
C ALA A 130 -0.57 -0.51 11.53
N ASP A 131 0.37 -0.93 12.37
CA ASP A 131 1.14 0.02 13.16
C ASP A 131 2.03 0.88 12.25
N TYR A 132 2.02 2.21 12.51
CA TYR A 132 2.76 3.21 11.76
C TYR A 132 2.42 3.27 10.26
N VAL A 133 1.13 3.09 9.92
CA VAL A 133 0.66 3.18 8.53
C VAL A 133 0.46 4.64 8.09
N PHE A 134 0.68 4.95 6.82
CA PHE A 134 0.56 6.28 6.19
C PHE A 134 1.47 7.36 6.80
N MET A 135 2.63 6.99 7.34
CA MET A 135 3.58 7.94 7.89
C MET A 135 4.21 8.81 6.78
N HIS A 136 4.23 10.13 6.98
CA HIS A 136 4.74 11.13 6.02
C HIS A 136 4.10 11.05 4.62
N CYS A 137 2.84 10.59 4.53
CA CYS A 137 2.13 10.51 3.26
C CYS A 137 1.47 11.83 2.89
N GLU A 138 1.24 12.04 1.60
CA GLU A 138 0.57 13.23 1.08
C GLU A 138 -0.54 12.85 0.08
N ASN A 139 -1.67 13.57 0.13
CA ASN A 139 -2.84 13.34 -0.70
C ASN A 139 -3.39 11.92 -0.56
N VAL A 140 -3.88 11.59 0.64
CA VAL A 140 -4.44 10.27 0.99
C VAL A 140 -5.95 10.32 0.98
N LYS A 141 -6.60 9.44 0.23
CA LYS A 141 -8.06 9.26 0.23
C LYS A 141 -8.43 7.84 0.59
N LEU A 142 -9.22 7.69 1.66
CA LEU A 142 -9.79 6.42 2.08
C LEU A 142 -11.30 6.46 1.96
N THR A 143 -11.91 5.47 1.32
CA THR A 143 -13.36 5.31 1.23
C THR A 143 -13.76 3.88 1.55
N ASN A 144 -14.68 3.69 2.51
CA ASN A 144 -15.14 2.37 2.93
C ASN A 144 -13.99 1.43 3.34
N VAL A 145 -13.07 1.94 4.18
CA VAL A 145 -11.90 1.21 4.66
C VAL A 145 -12.03 0.88 6.15
N LYS A 146 -11.67 -0.35 6.51
CA LYS A 146 -11.44 -0.74 7.90
C LYS A 146 -9.94 -0.81 8.16
N LEU A 147 -9.46 -0.04 9.15
CA LEU A 147 -8.06 0.00 9.55
C LEU A 147 -7.92 -0.35 11.03
N ASN A 148 -7.09 -1.33 11.33
CA ASN A 148 -6.77 -1.76 12.68
C ASN A 148 -5.25 -1.71 12.90
N GLY A 149 -4.80 -0.78 13.77
CA GLY A 149 -3.39 -0.58 14.07
C GLY A 149 -3.19 0.72 14.83
N ASN A 150 -1.97 1.07 15.21
CA ASN A 150 -1.67 2.25 16.00
C ASN A 150 -0.77 3.23 15.24
N TYR A 151 -0.75 4.49 15.69
CA TYR A 151 0.15 5.53 15.17
C TYR A 151 -0.06 5.84 13.68
N SER A 152 -1.32 5.79 13.22
CA SER A 152 -1.68 6.00 11.81
C SER A 152 -1.59 7.47 11.43
N PHE A 153 -1.19 7.75 10.18
CA PHE A 153 -1.17 9.11 9.58
C PHE A 153 -0.24 10.11 10.27
N GLN A 154 0.80 9.67 10.96
CA GLN A 154 1.76 10.61 11.55
C GLN A 154 2.46 11.41 10.45
N TYR A 155 2.51 12.76 10.63
CA TYR A 155 3.08 13.71 9.68
C TYR A 155 2.47 13.67 8.27
N ALA A 156 1.25 13.10 8.13
CA ALA A 156 0.57 13.06 6.84
C ALA A 156 -0.07 14.40 6.49
N LYS A 157 -0.24 14.67 5.18
CA LYS A 157 -0.85 15.90 4.68
C LYS A 157 -1.96 15.61 3.68
N ASN A 158 -3.01 16.46 3.71
CA ASN A 158 -4.15 16.35 2.82
C ASN A 158 -4.80 14.95 2.89
N VAL A 159 -5.33 14.60 4.04
CA VAL A 159 -5.97 13.29 4.30
C VAL A 159 -7.49 13.44 4.26
N GLU A 160 -8.16 12.67 3.42
CA GLU A 160 -9.61 12.57 3.34
C GLU A 160 -10.06 11.14 3.67
N ILE A 161 -10.96 11.01 4.64
CA ILE A 161 -11.46 9.73 5.16
C ILE A 161 -12.99 9.77 5.10
N ARG A 162 -13.61 8.84 4.36
CA ARG A 162 -15.06 8.75 4.20
C ARG A 162 -15.57 7.32 4.44
N ASN A 163 -16.66 7.21 5.21
CA ASN A 163 -17.32 5.94 5.49
C ASN A 163 -16.34 4.84 5.98
N CYS A 164 -15.43 5.20 6.87
CA CYS A 164 -14.38 4.32 7.37
C CYS A 164 -14.53 3.97 8.84
N VAL A 165 -13.92 2.87 9.25
CA VAL A 165 -13.74 2.51 10.66
C VAL A 165 -12.24 2.40 10.95
N LEU A 166 -11.74 3.30 11.77
CA LEU A 166 -10.34 3.35 12.18
C LEU A 166 -10.21 2.97 13.65
N ASN A 167 -9.61 1.83 13.94
CA ASN A 167 -9.26 1.40 15.29
C ASN A 167 -7.76 1.65 15.50
N SER A 168 -7.41 2.88 15.92
CA SER A 168 -6.02 3.33 15.95
C SER A 168 -5.80 4.34 17.07
N LYS A 169 -4.85 4.05 17.99
CA LYS A 169 -4.39 5.04 18.97
C LYS A 169 -3.39 5.98 18.34
N ASP A 170 -3.25 7.17 18.95
CA ASP A 170 -2.27 8.21 18.56
C ASP A 170 -2.27 8.48 17.05
N SER A 171 -3.46 8.53 16.47
CA SER A 171 -3.65 8.86 15.06
C SER A 171 -3.45 10.35 14.82
N PHE A 172 -2.98 10.68 13.62
CA PHE A 172 -2.84 12.07 13.13
C PHE A 172 -1.84 12.94 13.89
N TRP A 173 -0.82 12.37 14.53
CA TRP A 173 0.24 13.15 15.14
C TRP A 173 0.93 14.02 14.09
N GLU A 174 0.96 15.35 14.34
CA GLU A 174 1.52 16.34 13.41
C GLU A 174 0.96 16.25 11.97
N ALA A 175 -0.26 15.73 11.80
CA ALA A 175 -0.92 15.69 10.49
C ALA A 175 -1.52 17.05 10.14
N GLU A 176 -1.53 17.41 8.87
CA GLU A 176 -2.04 18.66 8.35
C GLU A 176 -3.21 18.43 7.38
N ASN A 177 -4.24 19.26 7.44
CA ASN A 177 -5.38 19.24 6.52
C ASN A 177 -6.07 17.88 6.44
N VAL A 178 -6.62 17.43 7.58
CA VAL A 178 -7.35 16.16 7.72
C VAL A 178 -8.85 16.41 7.69
N THR A 179 -9.57 15.70 6.82
CA THR A 179 -11.03 15.72 6.71
C THR A 179 -11.59 14.33 6.97
N VAL A 180 -12.50 14.19 7.93
CA VAL A 180 -13.16 12.92 8.27
C VAL A 180 -14.67 13.08 8.15
N ILE A 181 -15.32 12.23 7.35
CA ILE A 181 -16.75 12.30 7.03
C ILE A 181 -17.36 10.91 7.19
N ASP A 182 -18.52 10.82 7.86
CA ASP A 182 -19.32 9.60 8.03
C ASP A 182 -18.50 8.40 8.52
N SER A 183 -17.53 8.64 9.41
CA SER A 183 -16.55 7.63 9.82
C SER A 183 -16.47 7.51 11.34
N VAL A 184 -16.02 6.34 11.80
CA VAL A 184 -15.81 6.06 13.23
C VAL A 184 -14.31 5.94 13.48
N ILE A 185 -13.79 6.70 14.44
CA ILE A 185 -12.41 6.61 14.91
C ILE A 185 -12.43 6.14 16.35
N ASN A 186 -11.93 4.94 16.59
CA ASN A 186 -11.79 4.34 17.90
C ASN A 186 -10.32 4.36 18.31
N GLY A 187 -10.03 5.04 19.40
CA GLY A 187 -8.67 5.13 19.95
C GLY A 187 -8.57 6.29 20.93
N CYS A 188 -7.64 6.23 21.87
CA CYS A 188 -7.34 7.36 22.74
C CYS A 188 -6.21 8.19 22.13
N LEU A 189 -6.26 9.50 22.38
CA LEU A 189 -5.33 10.51 21.93
C LEU A 189 -5.33 10.73 20.40
N LEU A 190 -6.26 11.57 19.98
CA LEU A 190 -6.18 12.21 18.65
C LEU A 190 -5.34 13.48 18.83
N TYR A 191 -4.12 13.47 18.35
CA TYR A 191 -3.31 14.67 18.33
C TYR A 191 -3.50 15.42 17.03
N THR A 192 -4.25 16.50 17.10
CA THR A 192 -4.10 17.60 16.14
C THR A 192 -3.08 18.57 16.75
N SER A 193 -2.23 19.18 15.97
CA SER A 193 -1.42 20.32 16.44
C SER A 193 -2.31 21.30 17.19
N PRO A 194 -1.97 21.75 18.42
CA PRO A 194 -2.78 22.73 19.11
C PRO A 194 -2.93 23.96 18.22
N SER A 195 -4.19 24.42 18.08
CA SER A 195 -4.48 25.67 17.38
C SER A 195 -3.56 26.78 17.90
N PRO A 196 -3.10 27.71 17.06
CA PRO A 196 -2.37 28.90 17.53
C PRO A 196 -3.07 29.62 18.69
N ARG A 197 -4.39 29.47 18.84
CA ARG A 197 -5.16 30.02 19.96
C ARG A 197 -4.94 29.27 21.27
N ASP A 198 -4.56 28.01 21.25
CA ASP A 198 -4.33 27.20 22.45
C ASP A 198 -2.95 27.42 23.07
N ARG A 199 -2.06 28.16 22.40
CA ARG A 199 -0.74 28.55 22.89
C ARG A 199 -0.70 29.86 23.69
N SER A 200 -1.85 30.49 23.89
CA SER A 200 -1.97 31.80 24.55
C SER A 200 -2.56 31.78 25.96
N LEU A 201 -2.31 30.68 26.70
CA LEU A 201 -2.59 30.61 28.14
C LEU A 201 -1.31 30.44 28.96
#